data_8648f71c7b0e4a9e60914f03c433f370
#
_entry.id   8648f71c7b0e4a9e60914f03c433f370
#
_cell.length_a   1.000
_cell.length_b   1.000
_cell.length_c   1.000
_cell.angle_alpha   90.00
_cell.angle_beta   90.00
_cell.angle_gamma   90.00
#
_symmetry.space_group_name_H-M   'P 1'
#
loop_
_entity.id
_entity.type
_entity.pdbx_description
1 polymer ?
#
loop_
_entity_poly.entity_id
_entity_poly.type
_entity_poly.pdbx_seq_one_letter_code
_entity_poly.pdbx_strand_id
1 'polypeptide(L)'
;MKIKTTLTLQYAGLTAAVFFVFVIAVYYVSEHSRSNAFFRNLQSEAITKAHLFLNNQVDAKTMQSIYLNNQKFINEVEVAVYTTDFKILYHDALQNDIIKETPEMVERILKRKNISFYVDEYQAIGLVYPFEGKDYIVTAAAY
;
A
#
# COMPACT_ATOMS: atom_id res chain seq x y z
N MET A 1 -34.00 -46.78 -13.35
CA MET A 1 -34.01 -45.94 -12.14
C MET A 1 -32.60 -45.54 -11.69
N LYS A 2 -31.71 -46.49 -11.57
CA LYS A 2 -30.33 -46.24 -11.14
C LYS A 2 -29.58 -45.33 -12.15
N ILE A 3 -29.87 -45.39 -13.44
CA ILE A 3 -29.28 -44.57 -14.48
C ILE A 3 -29.69 -43.09 -14.33
N LYS A 4 -30.99 -42.85 -14.07
CA LYS A 4 -31.47 -41.47 -13.81
C LYS A 4 -30.86 -40.84 -12.60
N THR A 5 -30.76 -41.61 -11.51
CA THR A 5 -30.16 -41.16 -10.25
C THR A 5 -28.67 -40.88 -10.45
N THR A 6 -27.94 -41.74 -11.13
CA THR A 6 -26.53 -41.58 -11.44
C THR A 6 -26.28 -40.35 -12.31
N LEU A 7 -27.12 -40.13 -13.35
CA LEU A 7 -27.05 -38.98 -14.21
C LEU A 7 -27.28 -37.68 -13.46
N THR A 8 -28.31 -37.66 -12.61
CA THR A 8 -28.65 -36.52 -11.76
C THR A 8 -27.51 -36.17 -10.80
N LEU A 9 -26.90 -37.19 -10.19
CA LEU A 9 -25.76 -37.00 -9.31
C LEU A 9 -24.55 -36.47 -10.04
N GLN A 10 -24.28 -36.95 -11.26
CA GLN A 10 -23.17 -36.44 -12.09
C GLN A 10 -23.38 -34.99 -12.47
N TYR A 11 -24.60 -34.60 -12.91
CA TYR A 11 -24.90 -33.21 -13.22
C TYR A 11 -24.83 -32.31 -12.01
N ALA A 12 -25.36 -32.75 -10.88
CA ALA A 12 -25.29 -32.00 -9.61
C ALA A 12 -23.84 -31.81 -9.15
N GLY A 13 -23.03 -32.86 -9.25
CA GLY A 13 -21.61 -32.80 -8.91
C GLY A 13 -20.83 -31.87 -9.83
N LEU A 14 -21.08 -31.94 -11.13
CA LEU A 14 -20.45 -31.05 -12.11
C LEU A 14 -20.83 -29.59 -11.87
N THR A 15 -22.11 -29.31 -11.66
CA THR A 15 -22.60 -27.96 -11.38
C THR A 15 -21.99 -27.41 -10.10
N ALA A 16 -21.92 -28.21 -9.04
CA ALA A 16 -21.31 -27.82 -7.78
C ALA A 16 -19.82 -27.53 -7.95
N ALA A 17 -19.11 -28.33 -8.73
CA ALA A 17 -17.69 -28.12 -9.00
C ALA A 17 -17.44 -26.82 -9.77
N VAL A 18 -18.22 -26.54 -10.80
CA VAL A 18 -18.13 -25.31 -11.59
C VAL A 18 -18.42 -24.08 -10.71
N PHE A 19 -19.47 -24.18 -9.90
CA PHE A 19 -19.84 -23.09 -8.98
C PHE A 19 -18.73 -22.83 -7.94
N PHE A 20 -18.15 -23.88 -7.40
CA PHE A 20 -17.06 -23.78 -6.44
C PHE A 20 -15.84 -23.11 -7.04
N VAL A 21 -15.44 -23.50 -8.26
CA VAL A 21 -14.33 -22.88 -8.99
C VAL A 21 -14.62 -21.41 -9.24
N PHE A 22 -15.85 -21.08 -9.63
CA PHE A 22 -16.27 -19.70 -9.86
C PHE A 22 -16.15 -18.83 -8.61
N VAL A 23 -16.60 -19.35 -7.45
CA VAL A 23 -16.52 -18.64 -6.17
C VAL A 23 -15.05 -18.36 -5.80
N ILE A 24 -14.18 -19.36 -5.97
CA ILE A 24 -12.76 -19.20 -5.70
C ILE A 24 -12.15 -18.14 -6.62
N ALA A 25 -12.47 -18.17 -7.91
CA ALA A 25 -11.96 -17.20 -8.88
C ALA A 25 -12.40 -15.78 -8.52
N VAL A 26 -13.66 -15.58 -8.18
CA VAL A 26 -14.19 -14.27 -7.76
C VAL A 26 -13.49 -13.78 -6.50
N TYR A 27 -13.26 -14.66 -5.54
CA TYR A 27 -12.57 -14.32 -4.30
C TYR A 27 -11.15 -13.81 -4.57
N TYR A 28 -10.37 -14.56 -5.38
CA TYR A 28 -9.00 -14.16 -5.71
C TYR A 28 -8.94 -12.83 -6.47
N VAL A 29 -9.80 -12.66 -7.46
CA VAL A 29 -9.85 -11.42 -8.26
C VAL A 29 -10.23 -10.24 -7.37
N SER A 30 -11.21 -10.41 -6.49
CA SER A 30 -11.68 -9.36 -5.59
C SER A 30 -10.59 -8.94 -4.61
N GLU A 31 -9.91 -9.91 -4.00
CA GLU A 31 -8.82 -9.63 -3.04
C GLU A 31 -7.65 -8.91 -3.73
N HIS A 32 -7.23 -9.40 -4.89
CA HIS A 32 -6.16 -8.79 -5.66
C HIS A 32 -6.50 -7.35 -6.07
N SER A 33 -7.73 -7.13 -6.51
CA SER A 33 -8.22 -5.79 -6.89
C SER A 33 -8.22 -4.82 -5.70
N ARG A 34 -8.66 -5.27 -4.54
CA ARG A 34 -8.64 -4.45 -3.31
C ARG A 34 -7.23 -4.07 -2.91
N SER A 35 -6.30 -5.03 -2.92
CA SER A 35 -4.91 -4.80 -2.58
C SER A 35 -4.28 -3.77 -3.51
N ASN A 36 -4.49 -3.91 -4.82
CA ASN A 36 -3.96 -2.98 -5.81
C ASN A 36 -4.55 -1.58 -5.66
N ALA A 37 -5.85 -1.46 -5.40
CA ALA A 37 -6.50 -0.18 -5.17
C ALA A 37 -5.93 0.51 -3.93
N PHE A 38 -5.70 -0.25 -2.87
CA PHE A 38 -5.13 0.26 -1.63
C PHE A 38 -3.71 0.77 -1.83
N PHE A 39 -2.87 0.01 -2.53
CA PHE A 39 -1.50 0.44 -2.84
C PHE A 39 -1.48 1.70 -3.72
N ARG A 40 -2.40 1.82 -4.67
CA ARG A 40 -2.51 3.04 -5.49
C ARG A 40 -2.93 4.24 -4.64
N ASN A 41 -3.82 4.06 -3.68
CA ASN A 41 -4.21 5.12 -2.75
C ASN A 41 -3.04 5.55 -1.88
N LEU A 42 -2.25 4.60 -1.37
CA LEU A 42 -1.02 4.90 -0.62
C LEU A 42 -0.04 5.71 -1.46
N GLN A 43 0.15 5.32 -2.71
CA GLN A 43 1.03 6.02 -3.63
C GLN A 43 0.56 7.46 -3.87
N SER A 44 -0.73 7.66 -4.10
CA SER A 44 -1.32 8.97 -4.31
C SER A 44 -1.14 9.87 -3.08
N GLU A 45 -1.41 9.36 -1.88
CA GLU A 45 -1.22 10.08 -0.63
C GLU A 45 0.25 10.44 -0.40
N ALA A 46 1.15 9.49 -0.67
CA ALA A 46 2.59 9.70 -0.53
C ALA A 46 3.08 10.82 -1.45
N ILE A 47 2.66 10.79 -2.70
CA ILE A 47 3.04 11.81 -3.70
C ILE A 47 2.47 13.17 -3.28
N THR A 48 1.22 13.23 -2.87
CA THR A 48 0.58 14.48 -2.44
C THR A 48 1.31 15.11 -1.26
N LYS A 49 1.60 14.34 -0.22
CA LYS A 49 2.29 14.84 0.97
C LYS A 49 3.73 15.23 0.66
N ALA A 50 4.44 14.44 -0.15
CA ALA A 50 5.80 14.75 -0.56
C ALA A 50 5.84 16.05 -1.37
N HIS A 51 4.91 16.24 -2.28
CA HIS A 51 4.82 17.47 -3.08
C HIS A 51 4.55 18.69 -2.21
N LEU A 52 3.60 18.58 -1.27
CA LEU A 52 3.29 19.68 -0.34
C LEU A 52 4.49 20.08 0.50
N PHE A 53 5.23 19.08 0.99
CA PHE A 53 6.41 19.32 1.81
C PHE A 53 7.57 19.91 0.99
N LEU A 54 7.91 19.29 -0.14
CA LEU A 54 9.05 19.69 -0.96
C LEU A 54 8.83 21.06 -1.62
N ASN A 55 7.57 21.39 -1.96
CA ASN A 55 7.22 22.66 -2.55
C ASN A 55 7.05 23.79 -1.51
N ASN A 56 7.33 23.51 -0.24
CA ASN A 56 7.20 24.46 0.88
C ASN A 56 5.79 25.07 1.05
N GLN A 57 4.77 24.38 0.56
CA GLN A 57 3.37 24.83 0.72
C GLN A 57 2.87 24.61 2.14
N VAL A 58 3.36 23.53 2.79
CA VAL A 58 3.00 23.18 4.16
C VAL A 58 4.29 22.84 4.90
N ASP A 59 4.50 23.37 6.10
CA ASP A 59 5.69 23.05 6.89
C ASP A 59 5.55 21.67 7.57
N ALA A 60 6.68 21.13 8.01
CA ALA A 60 6.74 19.81 8.63
C ALA A 60 5.89 19.72 9.90
N LYS A 61 5.91 20.77 10.72
CA LYS A 61 5.14 20.83 11.98
C LYS A 61 3.65 20.76 11.73
N THR A 62 3.16 21.49 10.75
CA THR A 62 1.74 21.51 10.37
C THR A 62 1.31 20.14 9.85
N MET A 63 2.11 19.52 8.99
CA MET A 63 1.82 18.18 8.46
C MET A 63 1.76 17.14 9.57
N GLN A 64 2.71 17.18 10.51
CA GLN A 64 2.74 16.27 11.66
C GLN A 64 1.52 16.48 12.57
N SER A 65 1.09 17.71 12.76
CA SER A 65 -0.10 18.03 13.56
C SER A 65 -1.38 17.49 12.91
N ILE A 66 -1.50 17.62 11.59
CA ILE A 66 -2.63 17.07 10.83
C ILE A 66 -2.66 15.54 10.97
N TYR A 67 -1.52 14.89 10.82
CA TYR A 67 -1.41 13.45 10.97
C TYR A 67 -1.85 12.99 12.37
N LEU A 68 -1.33 13.61 13.42
CA LEU A 68 -1.66 13.26 14.80
C LEU A 68 -3.14 13.50 15.13
N ASN A 69 -3.74 14.57 14.61
CA ASN A 69 -5.15 14.85 14.81
C ASN A 69 -6.04 13.83 14.09
N ASN A 70 -5.70 13.49 12.85
CA ASN A 70 -6.49 12.56 12.06
C ASN A 70 -6.37 11.13 12.56
N GLN A 71 -5.23 10.74 13.12
CA GLN A 71 -4.99 9.41 13.66
C GLN A 71 -5.98 9.00 14.74
N LYS A 72 -6.55 9.97 15.47
CA LYS A 72 -7.54 9.70 16.51
C LYS A 72 -8.90 9.27 15.96
N PHE A 73 -9.21 9.62 14.73
CA PHE A 73 -10.52 9.43 14.13
C PHE A 73 -10.50 8.43 12.95
N ILE A 74 -9.42 8.40 12.21
CA ILE A 74 -9.25 7.55 11.03
C ILE A 74 -7.82 6.98 11.03
N ASN A 75 -7.66 5.87 10.33
CA ASN A 75 -6.32 5.30 10.07
C ASN A 75 -5.63 6.13 8.98
N GLU A 76 -4.86 7.11 9.41
CA GLU A 76 -4.14 8.01 8.52
C GLU A 76 -2.93 7.32 7.89
N VAL A 77 -2.60 7.70 6.66
CA VAL A 77 -1.42 7.22 5.97
C VAL A 77 -0.19 7.92 6.55
N GLU A 78 0.76 7.13 7.05
CA GLU A 78 2.05 7.62 7.54
C GLU A 78 3.03 7.75 6.38
N VAL A 79 3.55 8.95 6.16
CA VAL A 79 4.46 9.24 5.04
C VAL A 79 5.80 9.72 5.58
N ALA A 80 6.88 9.27 4.96
CA ALA A 80 8.25 9.72 5.24
C ALA A 80 8.94 10.08 3.93
N VAL A 81 9.81 11.09 3.98
CA VAL A 81 10.59 11.55 2.83
C VAL A 81 12.07 11.51 3.19
N TYR A 82 12.87 10.86 2.34
CA TYR A 82 14.31 10.71 2.51
C TYR A 82 15.04 11.18 1.24
N THR A 83 16.30 11.56 1.43
CA THR A 83 17.20 11.72 0.28
C THR A 83 17.68 10.35 -0.23
N THR A 84 18.26 10.31 -1.42
CA THR A 84 18.85 9.08 -1.96
C THR A 84 20.02 8.56 -1.12
N ASP A 85 20.61 9.39 -0.26
CA ASP A 85 21.69 9.05 0.68
C ASP A 85 21.16 8.55 2.04
N PHE A 86 19.87 8.25 2.13
CA PHE A 86 19.21 7.83 3.37
C PHE A 86 19.22 8.89 4.47
N LYS A 87 19.10 10.14 4.10
CA LYS A 87 18.98 11.23 5.06
C LYS A 87 17.52 11.63 5.19
N ILE A 88 16.97 11.58 6.40
CA ILE A 88 15.58 11.92 6.64
C ILE A 88 15.33 13.41 6.44
N LEU A 89 14.32 13.75 5.64
CA LEU A 89 13.85 15.11 5.47
C LEU A 89 12.55 15.36 6.21
N TYR A 90 11.65 14.36 6.22
CA TYR A 90 10.35 14.47 6.85
C TYR A 90 9.84 13.09 7.26
N HIS A 91 9.11 13.05 8.38
CA HIS A 91 8.42 11.85 8.86
C HIS A 91 7.18 12.28 9.63
N ASP A 92 6.02 11.70 9.29
CA ASP A 92 4.75 12.02 9.95
C ASP A 92 4.74 11.61 11.42
N ALA A 93 5.31 10.45 11.74
CA ALA A 93 5.31 9.89 13.09
C ALA A 93 6.70 9.95 13.68
N LEU A 94 6.85 10.69 14.76
CA LEU A 94 8.12 10.81 15.48
C LEU A 94 8.34 9.68 16.50
N GLN A 95 7.25 9.11 17.03
CA GLN A 95 7.32 8.15 18.14
C GLN A 95 6.93 6.72 17.77
N ASN A 96 5.94 6.55 16.94
CA ASN A 96 5.44 5.25 16.52
C ASN A 96 5.68 5.03 15.04
N ASP A 97 6.89 4.65 14.72
CA ASP A 97 7.30 4.40 13.34
C ASP A 97 6.79 3.03 12.88
N ILE A 98 5.86 3.01 11.95
CA ILE A 98 5.32 1.78 11.38
C ILE A 98 6.39 1.09 10.52
N ILE A 99 7.10 1.86 9.71
CA ILE A 99 8.16 1.36 8.84
C ILE A 99 9.49 1.83 9.42
N LYS A 100 10.36 0.86 9.73
CA LYS A 100 11.75 1.17 10.06
C LYS A 100 12.56 1.08 8.78
N GLU A 101 12.74 2.22 8.14
CA GLU A 101 13.51 2.31 6.90
C GLU A 101 14.98 2.02 7.17
N THR A 102 15.60 1.33 6.21
CA THR A 102 17.02 0.98 6.25
C THR A 102 17.70 1.43 4.98
N PRO A 103 19.04 1.60 4.97
CA PRO A 103 19.75 1.90 3.73
C PRO A 103 19.52 0.87 2.61
N GLU A 104 19.37 -0.40 2.99
CA GLU A 104 19.08 -1.48 2.05
C GLU A 104 17.72 -1.30 1.38
N MET A 105 16.71 -0.85 2.12
CA MET A 105 15.39 -0.52 1.59
C MET A 105 15.48 0.62 0.56
N VAL A 106 16.25 1.66 0.85
CA VAL A 106 16.47 2.77 -0.07
C VAL A 106 17.12 2.28 -1.38
N GLU A 107 18.10 1.41 -1.29
CA GLU A 107 18.72 0.80 -2.47
C GLU A 107 17.72 0.03 -3.32
N ARG A 108 16.85 -0.76 -2.68
CA ARG A 108 15.78 -1.49 -3.38
C ARG A 108 14.81 -0.57 -4.08
N ILE A 109 14.42 0.52 -3.44
CA ILE A 109 13.52 1.52 -4.01
C ILE A 109 14.18 2.19 -5.22
N LEU A 110 15.45 2.58 -5.10
CA LEU A 110 16.20 3.19 -6.20
C LEU A 110 16.32 2.25 -7.40
N LYS A 111 16.55 0.97 -7.14
CA LYS A 111 16.70 -0.04 -8.19
C LYS A 111 15.40 -0.33 -8.91
N ARG A 112 14.29 -0.47 -8.17
CA ARG A 112 12.98 -0.86 -8.72
C ARG A 112 12.07 0.34 -9.04
N LYS A 113 12.40 1.52 -8.56
CA LYS A 113 11.62 2.77 -8.68
C LYS A 113 10.33 2.78 -7.89
N ASN A 114 9.72 1.63 -7.64
CA ASN A 114 8.47 1.50 -6.90
C ASN A 114 8.40 0.10 -6.30
N ILE A 115 8.20 0.00 -5.00
CA ILE A 115 8.01 -1.27 -4.30
C ILE A 115 6.75 -1.23 -3.44
N SER A 116 6.10 -2.38 -3.28
CA SER A 116 4.98 -2.57 -2.36
C SER A 116 5.28 -3.76 -1.48
N PHE A 117 4.98 -3.64 -0.20
CA PHE A 117 5.27 -4.69 0.77
C PHE A 117 4.33 -4.59 1.97
N TYR A 118 4.39 -5.61 2.83
CA TYR A 118 3.65 -5.65 4.07
C TYR A 118 4.61 -5.59 5.25
N VAL A 119 4.24 -4.80 6.26
CA VAL A 119 4.91 -4.76 7.55
C VAL A 119 3.86 -5.13 8.59
N ASP A 120 3.92 -6.35 9.12
CA ASP A 120 2.89 -6.93 9.97
C ASP A 120 1.52 -6.86 9.28
N GLU A 121 0.55 -6.13 9.85
CA GLU A 121 -0.77 -5.94 9.27
C GLU A 121 -0.86 -4.68 8.38
N TYR A 122 0.22 -3.90 8.31
CA TYR A 122 0.25 -2.66 7.53
C TYR A 122 0.66 -2.93 6.10
N GLN A 123 0.00 -2.24 5.18
CA GLN A 123 0.42 -2.18 3.77
C GLN A 123 1.31 -0.97 3.58
N ALA A 124 2.43 -1.16 2.90
CA ALA A 124 3.44 -0.13 2.73
C ALA A 124 3.93 -0.05 1.30
N ILE A 125 4.33 1.14 0.90
CA ILE A 125 4.98 1.39 -0.40
C ILE A 125 6.24 2.21 -0.21
N GLY A 126 7.15 2.08 -1.18
CA GLY A 126 8.29 2.96 -1.34
C GLY A 126 8.44 3.33 -2.80
N LEU A 127 8.70 4.59 -3.08
CA LEU A 127 8.85 5.07 -4.45
C LEU A 127 9.91 6.16 -4.56
N VAL A 128 10.41 6.35 -5.79
CA VAL A 128 11.29 7.46 -6.13
C VAL A 128 10.42 8.60 -6.65
N TYR A 129 10.51 9.76 -6.01
CA TYR A 129 9.76 10.95 -6.39
C TYR A 129 10.73 12.02 -6.91
N PRO A 130 10.68 12.35 -8.21
CA PRO A 130 11.50 13.43 -8.76
C PRO A 130 10.88 14.79 -8.45
N PHE A 131 11.73 15.70 -7.95
CA PHE A 131 11.32 17.08 -7.66
C PHE A 131 12.49 18.03 -7.94
N GLU A 132 12.27 19.00 -8.81
CA GLU A 132 13.24 20.04 -9.19
C GLU A 132 14.62 19.48 -9.60
N GLY A 133 14.62 18.41 -10.39
CA GLY A 133 15.83 17.78 -10.89
C GLY A 133 16.56 16.87 -9.92
N LYS A 134 16.00 16.65 -8.72
CA LYS A 134 16.53 15.73 -7.72
C LYS A 134 15.53 14.60 -7.44
N ASP A 135 16.06 13.43 -7.14
CA ASP A 135 15.23 12.29 -6.75
C ASP A 135 15.16 12.19 -5.23
N TYR A 136 13.96 11.89 -4.73
CA TYR A 136 13.70 11.68 -3.30
C TYR A 136 13.06 10.32 -3.11
N ILE A 137 13.28 9.73 -1.95
CA ILE A 137 12.66 8.47 -1.56
C ILE A 137 11.47 8.79 -0.68
N VAL A 138 10.29 8.32 -1.08
CA VAL A 138 9.05 8.51 -0.32
C VAL A 138 8.50 7.16 0.06
N THR A 139 8.22 6.97 1.35
CA THR A 139 7.58 5.77 1.88
C THR A 139 6.23 6.14 2.47
N ALA A 140 5.29 5.22 2.38
CA ALA A 140 3.97 5.40 2.96
C ALA A 140 3.46 4.07 3.49
N ALA A 141 2.75 4.11 4.62
CA ALA A 141 2.15 2.93 5.22
C ALA A 141 0.80 3.27 5.82
N ALA A 142 -0.12 2.31 5.75
CA ALA A 142 -1.43 2.39 6.38
C ALA A 142 -1.93 1.00 6.77
N TYR A 143 -2.81 0.98 7.76
CA TYR A 143 -3.41 -0.25 8.29
C TYR A 143 -4.50 -0.78 7.37
#